data_1d6c21e7a9cc8677ccd7a06861ba4538
#
_entry.id   1d6c21e7a9cc8677ccd7a06861ba4538
#
_cell.length_a   1.000
_cell.length_b   1.000
_cell.length_c   1.000
_cell.angle_alpha   90.00
_cell.angle_beta   90.00
_cell.angle_gamma   90.00
#
_symmetry.space_group_name_H-M   'P 1'
#
loop_
_entity.id
_entity.type
_entity.pdbx_description
1 polymer ?
#
loop_
_entity_poly.entity_id
_entity_poly.type
_entity_poly.pdbx_seq_one_letter_code
_entity_poly.pdbx_strand_id
1 'polypeptide(L)'
;IPLKIAHCVTPYNLLDIDDMCAFAYSLGASAITVGELCLSGRVSQNQELLLDNEQRKVLFKKVEENEFRYQGRMRVKSSNSIRYGLKRQKKKPYSSALIRPNGDIRIDGMAPFVIGNILTDDFSEVWKKINTCWNNPKVIEFISNFNDDDRNYSFINFTDDDIYI
;
A
#
# COMPACT_ATOMS: atom_id res chain seq x y z
N ILE A 1 2.12 -15.08 18.92
CA ILE A 1 1.76 -14.26 17.73
C ILE A 1 2.95 -13.36 17.42
N PRO A 2 3.53 -13.37 16.22
CA PRO A 2 4.66 -12.52 15.88
C PRO A 2 4.25 -11.04 15.83
N LEU A 3 4.97 -10.18 16.57
CA LEU A 3 4.79 -8.73 16.50
C LEU A 3 5.39 -8.20 15.20
N LYS A 4 4.62 -7.35 14.50
CA LYS A 4 5.09 -6.61 13.32
C LYS A 4 4.72 -5.14 13.50
N ILE A 5 5.65 -4.25 13.15
CA ILE A 5 5.47 -2.80 13.27
C ILE A 5 5.44 -2.19 11.88
N ALA A 6 4.56 -1.21 11.68
CA ALA A 6 4.57 -0.34 10.51
C ALA A 6 4.93 1.08 10.96
N HIS A 7 5.93 1.68 10.33
CA HIS A 7 6.39 3.04 10.59
C HIS A 7 6.15 3.91 9.37
N CYS A 8 5.26 4.89 9.49
CA CYS A 8 5.02 5.90 8.45
C CYS A 8 6.02 7.03 8.59
N VAL A 9 6.74 7.31 7.51
CA VAL A 9 7.78 8.35 7.48
C VAL A 9 7.26 9.61 6.82
N THR A 10 7.56 10.73 7.46
CA THR A 10 7.32 12.10 7.00
C THR A 10 8.64 12.86 7.08
N PRO A 11 8.74 14.09 6.53
CA PRO A 11 9.93 14.92 6.71
C PRO A 11 10.32 15.15 8.18
N TYR A 12 9.34 15.11 9.10
CA TYR A 12 9.55 15.40 10.53
C TYR A 12 10.20 14.25 11.31
N ASN A 13 10.05 13.00 10.84
CA ASN A 13 10.58 11.80 11.52
C ASN A 13 11.48 10.93 10.64
N LEU A 14 11.90 11.46 9.50
CA LEU A 14 12.79 10.75 8.57
C LEU A 14 14.11 10.31 9.22
N LEU A 15 14.64 11.12 10.13
CA LEU A 15 15.90 10.84 10.80
C LEU A 15 15.75 9.81 11.94
N ASP A 16 14.54 9.57 12.42
CA ASP A 16 14.25 8.67 13.56
C ASP A 16 14.15 7.19 13.13
N ILE A 17 14.37 6.86 11.85
CA ILE A 17 14.24 5.49 11.33
C ILE A 17 15.13 4.50 12.10
N ASP A 18 16.37 4.91 12.42
CA ASP A 18 17.32 4.05 13.16
C ASP A 18 16.80 3.75 14.56
N ASP A 19 16.29 4.77 15.26
CA ASP A 19 15.75 4.64 16.60
C ASP A 19 14.46 3.82 16.60
N MET A 20 13.61 3.99 15.60
CA MET A 20 12.41 3.18 15.42
C MET A 20 12.72 1.71 15.14
N CYS A 21 13.77 1.42 14.38
CA CYS A 21 14.24 0.05 14.17
C CYS A 21 14.78 -0.55 15.48
N ALA A 22 15.57 0.22 16.25
CA ALA A 22 16.08 -0.21 17.54
C ALA A 22 14.94 -0.46 18.55
N PHE A 23 13.96 0.42 18.58
CA PHE A 23 12.76 0.30 19.43
C PHE A 23 11.94 -0.94 19.03
N ALA A 24 11.68 -1.16 17.74
CA ALA A 24 10.98 -2.34 17.25
C ALA A 24 11.70 -3.63 17.68
N TYR A 25 13.02 -3.65 17.55
CA TYR A 25 13.83 -4.80 17.97
C TYR A 25 13.77 -5.03 19.48
N SER A 26 13.83 -3.99 20.30
CA SER A 26 13.74 -4.07 21.76
C SER A 26 12.41 -4.65 22.26
N LEU A 27 11.33 -4.42 21.49
CA LEU A 27 10.00 -4.99 21.74
C LEU A 27 9.87 -6.46 21.28
N GLY A 28 10.91 -7.05 20.71
CA GLY A 28 10.85 -8.40 20.16
C GLY A 28 10.07 -8.52 18.85
N ALA A 29 9.95 -7.42 18.08
CA ALA A 29 9.30 -7.48 16.80
C ALA A 29 10.02 -8.39 15.82
N SER A 30 9.26 -9.20 15.08
CA SER A 30 9.78 -10.06 14.01
C SER A 30 10.03 -9.32 12.71
N ALA A 31 9.38 -8.16 12.55
CA ALA A 31 9.53 -7.30 11.37
C ALA A 31 9.12 -5.85 11.65
N ILE A 32 9.78 -4.91 10.97
CA ILE A 32 9.33 -3.54 10.80
C ILE A 32 9.23 -3.22 9.30
N THR A 33 8.13 -2.58 8.90
CA THR A 33 7.96 -2.03 7.55
C THR A 33 8.00 -0.51 7.65
N VAL A 34 8.92 0.10 6.94
CA VAL A 34 9.13 1.55 6.90
C VAL A 34 8.61 2.06 5.56
N GLY A 35 7.74 3.05 5.55
CA GLY A 35 7.14 3.53 4.31
C GLY A 35 6.71 4.98 4.36
N GLU A 36 6.65 5.61 3.20
CA GLU A 36 6.15 6.97 3.04
C GLU A 36 4.62 7.01 3.03
N LEU A 37 4.07 8.19 3.26
CA LEU A 37 2.63 8.44 3.14
C LEU A 37 2.19 8.46 1.67
N CYS A 38 0.97 7.97 1.43
CA CYS A 38 0.29 8.17 0.15
C CYS A 38 -0.53 9.47 0.20
N LEU A 39 -0.67 10.15 -0.94
CA LEU A 39 -1.50 11.33 -1.08
C LEU A 39 -2.99 10.94 -1.06
N SER A 40 -3.48 10.54 0.11
CA SER A 40 -4.85 10.09 0.30
C SER A 40 -5.42 10.61 1.62
N GLY A 41 -6.74 10.71 1.73
CA GLY A 41 -7.40 11.20 2.93
C GLY A 41 -6.93 12.60 3.33
N ARG A 42 -6.64 12.79 4.61
CA ARG A 42 -6.19 14.09 5.14
C ARG A 42 -4.81 14.54 4.62
N VAL A 43 -3.99 13.62 4.10
CA VAL A 43 -2.70 13.97 3.51
C VAL A 43 -2.88 14.79 2.22
N SER A 44 -4.01 14.65 1.51
CA SER A 44 -4.31 15.48 0.34
C SER A 44 -4.34 16.99 0.65
N GLN A 45 -4.61 17.34 1.90
CA GLN A 45 -4.65 18.72 2.40
C GLN A 45 -3.37 19.13 3.16
N ASN A 46 -2.42 18.20 3.34
CA ASN A 46 -1.19 18.38 4.12
C ASN A 46 0.00 17.80 3.33
N GLN A 47 0.25 18.35 2.16
CA GLN A 47 1.29 17.83 1.23
C GLN A 47 2.71 18.00 1.78
N GLU A 48 2.91 18.87 2.75
CA GLU A 48 4.16 19.05 3.48
C GLU A 48 4.59 17.80 4.29
N LEU A 49 3.66 16.85 4.48
CA LEU A 49 3.96 15.55 5.10
C LEU A 49 4.58 14.55 4.12
N LEU A 50 4.58 14.85 2.83
CA LEU A 50 5.15 13.98 1.81
C LEU A 50 6.66 14.20 1.69
N LEU A 51 7.39 13.11 1.52
CA LEU A 51 8.82 13.17 1.25
C LEU A 51 9.09 13.70 -0.17
N ASP A 52 10.06 14.58 -0.32
CA ASP A 52 10.64 14.90 -1.62
C ASP A 52 11.58 13.79 -2.13
N ASN A 53 12.15 13.97 -3.32
CA ASN A 53 13.00 12.97 -3.95
C ASN A 53 14.31 12.73 -3.18
N GLU A 54 14.90 13.75 -2.56
CA GLU A 54 16.11 13.59 -1.77
C GLU A 54 15.84 12.90 -0.45
N GLN A 55 14.74 13.26 0.20
CA GLN A 55 14.28 12.62 1.43
C GLN A 55 13.94 11.14 1.20
N ARG A 56 13.39 10.78 0.04
CA ARG A 56 13.17 9.37 -0.36
C ARG A 56 14.47 8.59 -0.48
N LYS A 57 15.51 9.19 -1.08
CA LYS A 57 16.82 8.54 -1.16
C LYS A 57 17.38 8.26 0.25
N VAL A 58 17.22 9.23 1.17
CA VAL A 58 17.61 9.04 2.57
C VAL A 58 16.82 7.92 3.22
N LEU A 59 15.50 7.88 3.03
CA LEU A 59 14.66 6.80 3.54
C LEU A 59 15.14 5.43 3.08
N PHE A 60 15.31 5.23 1.77
CA PHE A 60 15.74 3.94 1.23
C PHE A 60 17.12 3.53 1.72
N LYS A 61 18.06 4.47 1.78
CA LYS A 61 19.40 4.22 2.32
C LYS A 61 19.35 3.77 3.78
N LYS A 62 18.59 4.48 4.65
CA LYS A 62 18.41 4.11 6.05
C LYS A 62 17.75 2.75 6.21
N VAL A 63 16.77 2.41 5.39
CA VAL A 63 16.13 1.09 5.41
C VAL A 63 17.13 0.00 5.06
N GLU A 64 17.94 0.17 4.01
CA GLU A 64 18.98 -0.78 3.60
C GLU A 64 20.04 -0.99 4.71
N GLU A 65 20.51 0.11 5.32
CA GLU A 65 21.47 0.05 6.44
C GLU A 65 20.88 -0.72 7.63
N ASN A 66 19.61 -0.53 7.95
CA ASN A 66 18.95 -1.24 9.04
C ASN A 66 18.60 -2.70 8.66
N GLU A 67 18.25 -2.98 7.41
CA GLU A 67 18.08 -4.35 6.93
C GLU A 67 19.37 -5.17 7.16
N PHE A 68 20.52 -4.60 6.80
CA PHE A 68 21.83 -5.21 7.08
C PHE A 68 22.10 -5.33 8.58
N ARG A 69 21.88 -4.27 9.36
CA ARG A 69 22.13 -4.23 10.82
C ARG A 69 21.35 -5.30 11.57
N TYR A 70 20.09 -5.57 11.18
CA TYR A 70 19.20 -6.51 11.85
C TYR A 70 19.06 -7.85 11.14
N GLN A 71 19.87 -8.11 10.13
CA GLN A 71 19.85 -9.37 9.38
C GLN A 71 19.90 -10.60 10.30
N GLY A 72 19.01 -11.57 10.06
CA GLY A 72 18.87 -12.80 10.87
C GLY A 72 18.20 -12.60 12.23
N ARG A 73 17.90 -11.36 12.67
CA ARG A 73 17.30 -11.04 13.97
C ARG A 73 15.89 -10.46 13.84
N MET A 74 15.71 -9.49 12.98
CA MET A 74 14.43 -8.85 12.68
C MET A 74 14.42 -8.45 11.21
N ARG A 75 13.31 -8.67 10.53
CA ARG A 75 13.18 -8.24 9.13
C ARG A 75 12.84 -6.75 9.05
N VAL A 76 13.73 -5.97 8.47
CA VAL A 76 13.48 -4.57 8.10
C VAL A 76 13.19 -4.52 6.61
N LYS A 77 12.23 -3.72 6.17
CA LYS A 77 11.92 -3.52 4.75
C LYS A 77 11.24 -2.18 4.52
N SER A 78 11.41 -1.63 3.32
CA SER A 78 10.58 -0.53 2.85
C SER A 78 9.20 -1.05 2.43
N SER A 79 8.18 -0.18 2.45
CA SER A 79 6.94 -0.42 1.72
C SER A 79 7.22 -0.43 0.22
N ASN A 80 6.55 -1.30 -0.52
CA ASN A 80 6.63 -1.29 -1.98
C ASN A 80 5.90 -0.07 -2.55
N SER A 81 6.34 0.41 -3.72
CA SER A 81 5.56 1.36 -4.50
C SER A 81 4.19 0.77 -4.86
N ILE A 82 3.18 1.63 -5.01
CA ILE A 82 1.82 1.21 -5.37
C ILE A 82 1.84 0.49 -6.72
N ARG A 83 2.54 1.05 -7.71
CA ARG A 83 2.70 0.44 -9.04
C ARG A 83 3.29 -0.96 -8.97
N TYR A 84 4.31 -1.16 -8.16
CA TYR A 84 4.90 -2.49 -7.96
C TYR A 84 3.89 -3.44 -7.32
N GLY A 85 3.15 -2.98 -6.31
CA GLY A 85 2.09 -3.75 -5.65
C GLY A 85 1.02 -4.20 -6.64
N LEU A 86 0.48 -3.29 -7.44
CA LEU A 86 -0.54 -3.57 -8.46
C LEU A 86 -0.03 -4.53 -9.56
N LYS A 87 1.20 -4.35 -10.06
CA LYS A 87 1.82 -5.28 -11.01
C LYS A 87 2.00 -6.68 -10.44
N ARG A 88 2.34 -6.77 -9.16
CA ARG A 88 2.45 -8.05 -8.46
C ARG A 88 1.10 -8.73 -8.33
N GLN A 89 0.06 -7.99 -7.95
CA GLN A 89 -1.31 -8.49 -7.87
C GLN A 89 -1.79 -9.06 -9.21
N LYS A 90 -1.53 -8.37 -10.32
CA LYS A 90 -1.83 -8.89 -11.66
C LYS A 90 -1.17 -10.26 -11.93
N LYS A 91 0.07 -10.46 -11.48
CA LYS A 91 0.79 -11.73 -11.69
C LYS A 91 0.36 -12.84 -10.72
N LYS A 92 0.07 -12.48 -9.48
CA LYS A 92 -0.31 -13.39 -8.40
C LYS A 92 -1.30 -12.67 -7.48
N PRO A 93 -2.60 -12.68 -7.83
CA PRO A 93 -3.64 -12.05 -7.02
C PRO A 93 -3.63 -12.54 -5.57
N TYR A 94 -3.88 -11.64 -4.62
CA TYR A 94 -4.17 -12.06 -3.26
C TYR A 94 -5.59 -12.62 -3.20
N SER A 95 -5.80 -13.63 -2.40
CA SER A 95 -7.14 -14.12 -2.05
C SER A 95 -7.76 -13.19 -0.99
N SER A 96 -7.92 -11.91 -1.33
CA SER A 96 -8.49 -10.89 -0.46
C SER A 96 -9.21 -9.83 -1.29
N ALA A 97 -10.22 -9.22 -0.70
CA ALA A 97 -10.97 -8.11 -1.27
C ALA A 97 -11.16 -7.03 -0.21
N LEU A 98 -11.34 -5.80 -0.65
CA LEU A 98 -11.68 -4.68 0.21
C LEU A 98 -13.18 -4.41 0.12
N ILE A 99 -13.89 -4.46 1.25
CA ILE A 99 -15.30 -4.08 1.33
C ILE A 99 -15.36 -2.61 1.76
N ARG A 100 -16.03 -1.79 0.97
CA ARG A 100 -16.25 -0.36 1.23
C ARG A 100 -17.46 -0.18 2.16
N PRO A 101 -17.60 0.99 2.82
CA PRO A 101 -18.73 1.26 3.71
C PRO A 101 -20.11 1.18 3.04
N ASN A 102 -20.19 1.43 1.73
CA ASN A 102 -21.42 1.30 0.92
C ASN A 102 -21.70 -0.15 0.45
N GLY A 103 -20.87 -1.11 0.88
CA GLY A 103 -21.00 -2.51 0.50
C GLY A 103 -20.23 -2.90 -0.76
N ASP A 104 -19.68 -1.98 -1.52
CA ASP A 104 -18.92 -2.28 -2.73
C ASP A 104 -17.65 -3.08 -2.43
N ILE A 105 -17.38 -4.05 -3.28
CA ILE A 105 -16.22 -4.94 -3.18
C ILE A 105 -15.18 -4.52 -4.21
N ARG A 106 -14.09 -3.93 -3.73
CA ARG A 106 -12.94 -3.59 -4.56
C ARG A 106 -11.93 -4.73 -4.63
N ILE A 107 -11.24 -4.83 -5.77
CA ILE A 107 -10.16 -5.82 -5.97
C ILE A 107 -8.91 -5.50 -5.14
N ASP A 108 -8.68 -4.22 -4.83
CA ASP A 108 -7.52 -3.72 -4.07
C ASP A 108 -7.81 -2.34 -3.49
N GLY A 109 -7.16 -1.97 -2.40
CA GLY A 109 -7.29 -0.65 -1.79
C GLY A 109 -6.71 0.48 -2.64
N MET A 110 -5.77 0.16 -3.54
CA MET A 110 -5.05 1.13 -4.38
C MET A 110 -5.55 1.15 -5.83
N ALA A 111 -6.60 0.38 -6.16
CA ALA A 111 -7.19 0.35 -7.49
C ALA A 111 -8.70 0.61 -7.40
N PRO A 112 -9.26 1.53 -8.22
CA PRO A 112 -10.65 1.98 -8.08
C PRO A 112 -11.68 1.02 -8.68
N PHE A 113 -11.36 -0.27 -8.79
CA PHE A 113 -12.21 -1.23 -9.49
C PHE A 113 -13.12 -2.01 -8.54
N VAL A 114 -14.43 -1.92 -8.78
CA VAL A 114 -15.49 -2.61 -8.06
C VAL A 114 -15.94 -3.82 -8.87
N ILE A 115 -16.05 -4.98 -8.23
CA ILE A 115 -16.44 -6.26 -8.86
C ILE A 115 -17.79 -6.79 -8.37
N GLY A 116 -18.42 -6.07 -7.47
CA GLY A 116 -19.72 -6.41 -6.92
C GLY A 116 -20.00 -5.68 -5.62
N ASN A 117 -21.15 -5.97 -5.01
CA ASN A 117 -21.57 -5.35 -3.75
C ASN A 117 -22.09 -6.44 -2.77
N ILE A 118 -21.57 -6.47 -1.55
CA ILE A 118 -21.92 -7.51 -0.55
C ILE A 118 -23.38 -7.46 -0.10
N LEU A 119 -24.06 -6.32 -0.30
CA LEU A 119 -25.47 -6.15 0.12
C LEU A 119 -26.47 -6.65 -0.93
N THR A 120 -26.05 -6.73 -2.21
CA THR A 120 -26.96 -7.04 -3.34
C THR A 120 -26.57 -8.28 -4.11
N ASP A 121 -25.30 -8.66 -4.09
CA ASP A 121 -24.78 -9.74 -4.92
C ASP A 121 -24.51 -11.00 -4.11
N ASP A 122 -24.55 -12.17 -4.77
CA ASP A 122 -24.04 -13.40 -4.18
C ASP A 122 -22.52 -13.32 -4.03
N PHE A 123 -22.06 -13.31 -2.79
CA PHE A 123 -20.64 -13.20 -2.49
C PHE A 123 -19.81 -14.33 -3.10
N SER A 124 -20.36 -15.53 -3.24
CA SER A 124 -19.65 -16.66 -3.84
C SER A 124 -19.35 -16.39 -5.32
N GLU A 125 -20.27 -15.75 -6.04
CA GLU A 125 -20.08 -15.38 -7.45
C GLU A 125 -19.07 -14.24 -7.58
N VAL A 126 -19.15 -13.23 -6.70
CA VAL A 126 -18.15 -12.13 -6.66
C VAL A 126 -16.77 -12.67 -6.33
N TRP A 127 -16.67 -13.60 -5.36
CA TRP A 127 -15.39 -14.22 -4.97
C TRP A 127 -14.72 -14.98 -6.10
N LYS A 128 -15.48 -15.64 -6.97
CA LYS A 128 -14.93 -16.31 -8.17
C LYS A 128 -14.27 -15.32 -9.14
N LYS A 129 -14.79 -14.08 -9.21
CA LYS A 129 -14.23 -13.04 -10.08
C LYS A 129 -12.90 -12.46 -9.58
N ILE A 130 -12.59 -12.57 -8.28
CA ILE A 130 -11.46 -11.87 -7.64
C ILE A 130 -10.10 -12.16 -8.28
N ASN A 131 -9.89 -13.37 -8.78
CA ASN A 131 -8.63 -13.75 -9.43
C ASN A 131 -8.61 -13.41 -10.93
N THR A 132 -9.76 -13.30 -11.56
CA THR A 132 -9.88 -13.08 -13.02
C THR A 132 -10.01 -11.61 -13.39
N CYS A 133 -10.56 -10.78 -12.48
CA CYS A 133 -10.76 -9.34 -12.72
C CYS A 133 -9.45 -8.58 -13.01
N TRP A 134 -8.32 -9.08 -12.54
CA TRP A 134 -6.99 -8.48 -12.84
C TRP A 134 -6.61 -8.58 -14.33
N ASN A 135 -7.30 -9.38 -15.12
CA ASN A 135 -7.16 -9.49 -16.57
C ASN A 135 -8.15 -8.59 -17.33
N ASN A 136 -9.01 -7.86 -16.64
CA ASN A 136 -9.92 -6.90 -17.29
C ASN A 136 -9.10 -5.81 -17.99
N PRO A 137 -9.42 -5.46 -19.27
CA PRO A 137 -8.70 -4.46 -20.03
C PRO A 137 -8.54 -3.11 -19.31
N LYS A 138 -9.58 -2.63 -18.62
CA LYS A 138 -9.53 -1.39 -17.83
C LYS A 138 -8.53 -1.46 -16.69
N VAL A 139 -8.42 -2.60 -16.00
CA VAL A 139 -7.46 -2.82 -14.92
C VAL A 139 -6.03 -2.85 -15.49
N ILE A 140 -5.85 -3.51 -16.62
CA ILE A 140 -4.54 -3.58 -17.32
C ILE A 140 -4.09 -2.18 -17.74
N GLU A 141 -4.96 -1.42 -18.36
CA GLU A 141 -4.70 -0.04 -18.80
C GLU A 141 -4.33 0.85 -17.60
N PHE A 142 -5.13 0.82 -16.55
CA PHE A 142 -4.85 1.56 -15.31
C PHE A 142 -3.47 1.25 -14.74
N ILE A 143 -3.11 -0.04 -14.60
CA ILE A 143 -1.81 -0.44 -14.06
C ILE A 143 -0.65 0.00 -14.97
N SER A 144 -0.87 -0.01 -16.28
CA SER A 144 0.15 0.38 -17.27
C SER A 144 0.43 1.87 -17.23
N ASN A 145 -0.61 2.67 -17.05
CA ASN A 145 -0.55 4.13 -17.00
C ASN A 145 -0.25 4.67 -15.60
N PHE A 146 -0.35 3.82 -14.56
CA PHE A 146 -0.14 4.25 -13.19
C PHE A 146 1.31 4.72 -12.96
N ASN A 147 1.45 5.95 -12.48
CA ASN A 147 2.74 6.54 -12.14
C ASN A 147 2.78 6.87 -10.64
N ASP A 148 3.72 6.30 -9.90
CA ASP A 148 3.90 6.58 -8.47
C ASP A 148 4.30 8.05 -8.20
N ASP A 149 4.85 8.75 -9.21
CA ASP A 149 5.26 10.16 -9.08
C ASP A 149 4.08 11.13 -9.23
N ASP A 150 2.98 10.69 -9.83
CA ASP A 150 1.79 11.53 -10.05
C ASP A 150 1.03 11.84 -8.75
N ARG A 151 1.28 11.17 -7.69
CA ARG A 151 0.77 11.39 -6.31
C ARG A 151 -0.72 11.77 -6.19
N ASN A 152 -1.49 11.79 -7.25
CA ASN A 152 -2.92 12.02 -7.21
C ASN A 152 -3.66 10.69 -6.99
N TYR A 153 -3.88 10.35 -5.73
CA TYR A 153 -4.53 9.11 -5.32
C TYR A 153 -5.92 9.37 -4.71
N SER A 154 -6.65 10.38 -5.21
CA SER A 154 -8.00 10.72 -4.75
C SER A 154 -8.93 9.50 -4.76
N PHE A 155 -8.82 8.67 -5.80
CA PHE A 155 -9.60 7.44 -5.97
C PHE A 155 -9.43 6.42 -4.84
N ILE A 156 -8.39 6.52 -4.00
CA ILE A 156 -8.21 5.59 -2.87
C ILE A 156 -9.31 5.76 -1.83
N ASN A 157 -9.79 6.99 -1.62
CA ASN A 157 -10.72 7.31 -0.54
C ASN A 157 -12.15 7.56 -1.00
N PHE A 158 -12.35 7.97 -2.25
CA PHE A 158 -13.65 8.39 -2.75
C PHE A 158 -14.31 7.29 -3.57
N THR A 159 -15.61 7.08 -3.34
CA THR A 159 -16.43 6.12 -4.11
C THR A 159 -16.84 6.67 -5.45
N ASP A 160 -16.85 8.00 -5.61
CA ASP A 160 -17.19 8.67 -6.87
C ASP A 160 -16.21 8.35 -8.01
N ASP A 161 -14.97 7.97 -7.65
CA ASP A 161 -13.94 7.53 -8.58
C ASP A 161 -14.00 6.01 -8.86
N ASP A 162 -14.95 5.27 -8.30
CA ASP A 162 -15.05 3.82 -8.44
C ASP A 162 -15.49 3.41 -9.86
N ILE A 163 -14.82 2.41 -10.42
CA ILE A 163 -15.06 1.88 -11.77
C ILE A 163 -15.62 0.45 -11.64
N TYR A 164 -16.86 0.26 -12.00
CA TYR A 164 -17.50 -1.05 -12.00
C TYR A 164 -17.07 -1.87 -13.22
N ILE A 165 -16.67 -3.16 -12.97
CA ILE A 165 -16.15 -4.08 -13.98
C ILE A 165 -16.72 -5.50 -13.86
#